data_76572aada28ab9baae35a513cb2c00d4
#
_entry.id   76572aada28ab9baae35a513cb2c00d4
#
_cell.length_a   1.000
_cell.length_b   1.000
_cell.length_c   1.000
_cell.angle_alpha   90.00
_cell.angle_beta   90.00
_cell.angle_gamma   90.00
#
_symmetry.space_group_name_H-M   'P 1'
#
loop_
_entity.id
_entity.type
_entity.pdbx_description
1 polymer ?
#
loop_
_entity_poly.entity_id
_entity_poly.type
_entity_poly.pdbx_seq_one_letter_code
_entity_poly.pdbx_strand_id
1 'polypeptide(L)'
;MSQVRAWAPGVPGIAEAFHARFTDHVYPPHAHDTWTLMIVDDGVVRYDLHRHEHGAPTGTVLLLPPHIANTGRSATPHGFHKRVLYLEADVVDTALAGRVVDEPTLPDDLLHLRLDQLHRVLLDPGRVLEAESRLVLITDRIVRRLDRPTPPGPPGLAGALRDLLDSRLATGITLREAGALLHADPAHLVRSFGREFGLPPHRYLVGRRVEAARRRLLDGEHIADVASAVGFHDQSHLHRHFTRLVGTTPRRFATGA
;
A
#
# COMPACT_ATOMS: atom_id res chain seq x y z
N MET A 1 -8.95 13.81 16.53
CA MET A 1 -8.32 12.55 16.99
C MET A 1 -8.32 11.55 15.85
N SER A 2 -7.18 10.96 15.55
CA SER A 2 -7.10 9.91 14.53
C SER A 2 -7.63 8.58 15.09
N GLN A 3 -8.52 7.92 14.35
CA GLN A 3 -9.00 6.57 14.63
C GLN A 3 -8.54 5.65 13.51
N VAL A 4 -7.92 4.52 13.86
CA VAL A 4 -7.45 3.51 12.91
C VAL A 4 -7.87 2.14 13.40
N ARG A 5 -8.49 1.35 12.55
CA ARG A 5 -8.77 -0.06 12.74
C ARG A 5 -8.17 -0.84 11.57
N ALA A 6 -7.36 -1.84 11.86
CA ALA A 6 -6.77 -2.72 10.87
C ALA A 6 -6.91 -4.18 11.30
N TRP A 7 -7.12 -5.09 10.35
CA TRP A 7 -7.17 -6.53 10.61
C TRP A 7 -6.90 -7.32 9.34
N ALA A 8 -6.39 -8.53 9.53
CA ALA A 8 -6.29 -9.54 8.49
C ALA A 8 -7.60 -10.33 8.45
N PRO A 9 -8.41 -10.25 7.38
CA PRO A 9 -9.74 -10.84 7.39
C PRO A 9 -9.76 -12.36 7.14
N GLY A 10 -8.61 -12.98 6.84
CA GLY A 10 -8.52 -14.40 6.51
C GLY A 10 -9.20 -14.78 5.19
N VAL A 11 -9.38 -13.83 4.29
CA VAL A 11 -9.98 -14.03 2.96
C VAL A 11 -8.85 -14.06 1.93
N PRO A 12 -8.73 -15.14 1.12
CA PRO A 12 -7.72 -15.23 0.07
C PRO A 12 -7.72 -13.99 -0.83
N GLY A 13 -6.54 -13.45 -1.10
CA GLY A 13 -6.36 -12.24 -1.90
C GLY A 13 -6.50 -10.92 -1.14
N ILE A 14 -6.91 -10.91 0.13
CA ILE A 14 -6.97 -9.70 0.97
C ILE A 14 -5.94 -9.82 2.09
N ALA A 15 -4.83 -9.12 1.96
CA ALA A 15 -3.79 -9.10 2.98
C ALA A 15 -4.24 -8.35 4.25
N GLU A 16 -4.93 -7.23 4.07
CA GLU A 16 -5.39 -6.40 5.20
C GLU A 16 -6.63 -5.59 4.81
N ALA A 17 -7.55 -5.41 5.77
CA ALA A 17 -8.61 -4.41 5.74
C ALA A 17 -8.26 -3.29 6.73
N PHE A 18 -8.37 -2.04 6.28
CA PHE A 18 -7.94 -0.87 7.04
C PHE A 18 -8.99 0.23 6.97
N HIS A 19 -9.52 0.65 8.12
CA HIS A 19 -10.43 1.77 8.25
C HIS A 19 -9.76 2.88 9.04
N ALA A 20 -9.82 4.11 8.54
CA ALA A 20 -9.16 5.23 9.21
C ALA A 20 -9.95 6.53 9.08
N ARG A 21 -10.04 7.25 10.17
CA ARG A 21 -10.48 8.64 10.24
C ARG A 21 -9.31 9.50 10.72
N PHE A 22 -8.95 10.50 9.92
CA PHE A 22 -7.87 11.43 10.24
C PHE A 22 -8.35 12.87 10.14
N THR A 23 -7.90 13.71 11.08
CA THR A 23 -8.12 15.17 11.04
C THR A 23 -6.97 15.90 10.36
N ASP A 24 -5.73 15.54 10.68
CA ASP A 24 -4.52 16.29 10.33
C ASP A 24 -3.33 15.41 9.89
N HIS A 25 -3.55 14.09 9.75
CA HIS A 25 -2.48 13.18 9.36
C HIS A 25 -2.05 13.39 7.91
N VAL A 26 -0.73 13.48 7.71
CA VAL A 26 -0.09 13.55 6.40
C VAL A 26 0.75 12.30 6.20
N TYR A 27 0.41 11.53 5.19
CA TYR A 27 1.22 10.39 4.75
C TYR A 27 2.41 10.89 3.94
N PRO A 28 3.65 10.70 4.43
CA PRO A 28 4.83 10.99 3.61
C PRO A 28 4.91 10.03 2.42
N PRO A 29 5.74 10.32 1.41
CA PRO A 29 5.94 9.39 0.29
C PRO A 29 6.33 8.00 0.76
N HIS A 30 5.53 7.02 0.39
CA HIS A 30 5.70 5.59 0.69
C HIS A 30 5.12 4.75 -0.45
N ALA A 31 5.44 3.48 -0.48
CA ALA A 31 4.90 2.53 -1.45
C ALA A 31 4.50 1.24 -0.74
N HIS A 32 3.48 0.58 -1.24
CA HIS A 32 2.99 -0.73 -0.79
C HIS A 32 3.46 -1.84 -1.73
N ASP A 33 3.48 -3.09 -1.29
CA ASP A 33 3.70 -4.27 -2.14
C ASP A 33 2.39 -4.87 -2.64
N THR A 34 1.29 -4.36 -2.14
CA THR A 34 -0.08 -4.76 -2.43
C THR A 34 -0.76 -3.73 -3.33
N TRP A 35 -1.80 -4.13 -4.01
CA TRP A 35 -2.76 -3.19 -4.56
C TRP A 35 -3.53 -2.51 -3.43
N THR A 36 -3.68 -1.19 -3.51
CA THR A 36 -4.46 -0.42 -2.53
C THR A 36 -5.78 -0.03 -3.15
N LEU A 37 -6.85 -0.74 -2.77
CA LEU A 37 -8.21 -0.44 -3.21
C LEU A 37 -8.94 0.33 -2.10
N MET A 38 -9.31 1.57 -2.36
CA MET A 38 -9.76 2.51 -1.32
C MET A 38 -11.08 3.18 -1.69
N ILE A 39 -11.94 3.38 -0.67
CA ILE A 39 -13.10 4.27 -0.72
C ILE A 39 -12.84 5.46 0.20
N VAL A 40 -13.19 6.66 -0.26
CA VAL A 40 -13.30 7.86 0.59
C VAL A 40 -14.75 7.99 1.04
N ASP A 41 -15.01 7.74 2.32
CA ASP A 41 -16.35 7.76 2.91
C ASP A 41 -16.80 9.19 3.30
N ASP A 42 -15.84 10.05 3.69
CA ASP A 42 -16.11 11.44 4.11
C ASP A 42 -14.88 12.30 3.88
N GLY A 43 -15.10 13.56 3.56
CA GLY A 43 -14.04 14.53 3.31
C GLY A 43 -13.42 14.41 1.92
N VAL A 44 -12.24 14.99 1.76
CA VAL A 44 -11.48 14.98 0.51
C VAL A 44 -10.03 14.63 0.80
N VAL A 45 -9.53 13.61 0.14
CA VAL A 45 -8.11 13.24 0.17
C VAL A 45 -7.40 13.86 -1.02
N ARG A 46 -6.32 14.61 -0.77
CA ARG A 46 -5.31 14.92 -1.78
C ARG A 46 -4.17 13.95 -1.65
N TYR A 47 -3.70 13.45 -2.79
CA TYR A 47 -2.58 12.52 -2.81
C TYR A 47 -1.73 12.73 -4.06
N ASP A 48 -0.45 12.50 -3.93
CA ASP A 48 0.44 12.43 -5.07
C ASP A 48 0.62 10.95 -5.42
N LEU A 49 0.47 10.60 -6.68
CA LEU A 49 0.79 9.29 -7.20
C LEU A 49 1.85 9.48 -8.28
N HIS A 50 3.02 8.85 -8.05
CA HIS A 50 4.18 9.04 -8.89
C HIS A 50 4.59 10.52 -8.98
N ARG A 51 4.13 11.27 -9.98
CA ARG A 51 4.49 12.69 -10.22
C ARG A 51 3.28 13.61 -10.34
N HIS A 52 2.08 13.08 -10.18
CA HIS A 52 0.85 13.82 -10.37
C HIS A 52 0.08 13.95 -9.06
N GLU A 53 -0.41 15.17 -8.81
CA GLU A 53 -1.33 15.41 -7.70
C GLU A 53 -2.76 15.08 -8.14
N HIS A 54 -3.46 14.35 -7.28
CA HIS A 54 -4.86 13.95 -7.46
C HIS A 54 -5.71 14.35 -6.29
N GLY A 55 -7.02 14.50 -6.53
CA GLY A 55 -8.02 14.70 -5.50
C GLY A 55 -9.06 13.58 -5.52
N ALA A 56 -9.40 13.08 -4.34
CA ALA A 56 -10.45 12.07 -4.16
C ALA A 56 -11.52 12.61 -3.19
N PRO A 57 -12.64 13.13 -3.71
CA PRO A 57 -13.78 13.50 -2.88
C PRO A 57 -14.53 12.27 -2.35
N THR A 58 -15.44 12.52 -1.42
CA THR A 58 -16.37 11.51 -0.88
C THR A 58 -17.04 10.71 -2.01
N GLY A 59 -17.14 9.40 -1.81
CA GLY A 59 -17.71 8.46 -2.80
C GLY A 59 -16.72 7.99 -3.86
N THR A 60 -15.49 8.49 -3.87
CA THR A 60 -14.48 8.06 -4.84
C THR A 60 -13.92 6.69 -4.50
N VAL A 61 -13.84 5.82 -5.51
CA VAL A 61 -13.06 4.57 -5.46
C VAL A 61 -11.72 4.83 -6.12
N LEU A 62 -10.65 4.45 -5.43
CA LEU A 62 -9.27 4.55 -5.91
C LEU A 62 -8.63 3.17 -5.96
N LEU A 63 -7.83 2.94 -6.99
CA LEU A 63 -6.91 1.82 -7.05
C LEU A 63 -5.49 2.40 -7.18
N LEU A 64 -4.59 2.02 -6.26
CA LEU A 64 -3.18 2.41 -6.36
C LEU A 64 -2.34 1.15 -6.59
N PRO A 65 -1.38 1.20 -7.52
CA PRO A 65 -0.59 0.03 -7.87
C PRO A 65 0.50 -0.26 -6.84
N PRO A 66 0.95 -1.52 -6.73
CA PRO A 66 2.07 -1.88 -5.90
C PRO A 66 3.35 -1.16 -6.36
N HIS A 67 4.26 -0.95 -5.40
CA HIS A 67 5.61 -0.40 -5.57
C HIS A 67 5.70 1.06 -6.04
N ILE A 68 4.59 1.70 -6.41
CA ILE A 68 4.57 3.11 -6.82
C ILE A 68 4.37 4.02 -5.60
N ALA A 69 5.22 5.05 -5.51
CA ALA A 69 5.13 5.99 -4.41
C ALA A 69 3.84 6.79 -4.44
N ASN A 70 3.20 6.88 -3.30
CA ASN A 70 2.06 7.76 -3.08
C ASN A 70 2.23 8.55 -1.77
N THR A 71 1.53 9.66 -1.68
CA THR A 71 1.35 10.47 -0.46
C THR A 71 -0.13 10.50 -0.10
N GLY A 72 -0.48 11.21 0.96
CA GLY A 72 -1.88 11.45 1.27
C GLY A 72 -2.03 12.51 2.35
N ARG A 73 -2.95 13.45 2.14
CA ARG A 73 -3.27 14.49 3.12
C ARG A 73 -4.74 14.86 3.02
N SER A 74 -5.28 15.43 4.09
CA SER A 74 -6.60 16.04 4.01
C SER A 74 -6.57 17.28 3.14
N ALA A 75 -7.61 17.47 2.33
CA ALA A 75 -7.85 18.70 1.60
C ALA A 75 -8.76 19.65 2.38
N THR A 76 -9.31 19.22 3.52
CA THR A 76 -10.24 19.99 4.33
C THR A 76 -9.81 20.02 5.80
N PRO A 77 -10.18 21.08 6.57
CA PRO A 77 -9.87 21.17 7.99
C PRO A 77 -10.53 20.06 8.84
N HIS A 78 -11.62 19.45 8.34
CA HIS A 78 -12.37 18.42 9.05
C HIS A 78 -11.76 17.03 8.90
N GLY A 79 -10.71 16.91 8.08
CA GLY A 79 -10.06 15.63 7.83
C GLY A 79 -10.78 14.79 6.76
N PHE A 80 -10.60 13.47 6.85
CA PHE A 80 -11.23 12.51 5.95
C PHE A 80 -11.43 11.16 6.65
N HIS A 81 -12.39 10.39 6.12
CA HIS A 81 -12.60 9.00 6.47
C HIS A 81 -12.41 8.13 5.23
N LYS A 82 -11.62 7.06 5.36
CA LYS A 82 -11.37 6.11 4.29
C LYS A 82 -11.44 4.67 4.75
N ARG A 83 -11.85 3.79 3.86
CA ARG A 83 -11.72 2.34 3.99
C ARG A 83 -10.84 1.80 2.88
N VAL A 84 -9.93 0.92 3.23
CA VAL A 84 -8.91 0.39 2.32
C VAL A 84 -8.90 -1.13 2.40
N LEU A 85 -8.78 -1.78 1.25
CA LEU A 85 -8.36 -3.18 1.12
C LEU A 85 -6.95 -3.19 0.51
N TYR A 86 -6.03 -3.81 1.21
CA TYR A 86 -4.72 -4.16 0.65
C TYR A 86 -4.85 -5.54 0.03
N LEU A 87 -4.84 -5.60 -1.31
CA LEU A 87 -5.00 -6.84 -2.06
C LEU A 87 -3.63 -7.40 -2.43
N GLU A 88 -3.49 -8.72 -2.36
CA GLU A 88 -2.26 -9.39 -2.80
C GLU A 88 -1.94 -9.04 -4.27
N ALA A 89 -0.66 -9.07 -4.61
CA ALA A 89 -0.20 -8.56 -5.91
C ALA A 89 -0.72 -9.37 -7.11
N ASP A 90 -1.11 -10.63 -6.89
CA ASP A 90 -1.65 -11.55 -7.89
C ASP A 90 -3.16 -11.40 -8.12
N VAL A 91 -3.87 -10.65 -7.27
CA VAL A 91 -5.31 -10.42 -7.38
C VAL A 91 -5.67 -9.57 -8.60
N VAL A 92 -4.81 -8.62 -8.95
CA VAL A 92 -4.90 -7.81 -10.17
C VAL A 92 -3.55 -7.88 -10.88
N ASP A 93 -3.56 -8.12 -12.19
CA ASP A 93 -2.32 -8.22 -12.96
C ASP A 93 -1.49 -6.93 -12.83
N THR A 94 -0.24 -7.07 -12.37
CA THR A 94 0.68 -5.94 -12.20
C THR A 94 1.07 -5.27 -13.51
N ALA A 95 0.86 -5.90 -14.66
CA ALA A 95 0.99 -5.27 -15.97
C ALA A 95 0.03 -4.08 -16.15
N LEU A 96 -1.06 -4.02 -15.37
CA LEU A 96 -2.01 -2.92 -15.37
C LEU A 96 -1.53 -1.69 -14.55
N ALA A 97 -0.43 -1.79 -13.81
CA ALA A 97 0.05 -0.74 -12.91
C ALA A 97 0.26 0.61 -13.62
N GLY A 98 0.83 0.61 -14.82
CA GLY A 98 1.03 1.84 -15.60
C GLY A 98 -0.26 2.60 -15.88
N ARG A 99 -1.33 1.89 -16.22
CA ARG A 99 -2.65 2.49 -16.49
C ARG A 99 -3.28 3.04 -15.25
N VAL A 100 -3.14 2.33 -14.14
CA VAL A 100 -3.65 2.77 -12.85
C VAL A 100 -2.92 4.01 -12.35
N VAL A 101 -1.62 4.17 -12.69
CA VAL A 101 -0.89 5.41 -12.42
C VAL A 101 -1.49 6.60 -13.18
N ASP A 102 -1.87 6.40 -14.43
CA ASP A 102 -2.46 7.45 -15.26
C ASP A 102 -3.91 7.76 -14.85
N GLU A 103 -4.71 6.75 -14.50
CA GLU A 103 -6.11 6.88 -14.08
C GLU A 103 -6.38 6.10 -12.78
N PRO A 104 -5.95 6.59 -11.61
CA PRO A 104 -6.12 5.89 -10.34
C PRO A 104 -7.55 5.91 -9.83
N THR A 105 -8.39 6.81 -10.33
CA THR A 105 -9.79 6.96 -9.93
C THR A 105 -10.67 6.07 -10.78
N LEU A 106 -11.51 5.28 -10.12
CA LEU A 106 -12.49 4.40 -10.76
C LEU A 106 -13.91 4.94 -10.56
N PRO A 107 -14.40 5.84 -11.43
CA PRO A 107 -15.77 6.39 -11.33
C PRO A 107 -16.78 5.32 -11.75
N ASP A 108 -17.31 4.58 -10.77
CA ASP A 108 -18.17 3.44 -10.96
C ASP A 108 -19.02 3.19 -9.71
N ASP A 109 -20.28 3.60 -9.73
CA ASP A 109 -21.21 3.48 -8.60
C ASP A 109 -21.44 2.03 -8.17
N LEU A 110 -21.46 1.09 -9.12
CA LEU A 110 -21.62 -0.33 -8.80
C LEU A 110 -20.37 -0.90 -8.12
N LEU A 111 -19.19 -0.47 -8.56
CA LEU A 111 -17.93 -0.84 -7.90
C LEU A 111 -17.90 -0.30 -6.47
N HIS A 112 -18.27 0.97 -6.28
CA HIS A 112 -18.39 1.59 -4.96
C HIS A 112 -19.35 0.80 -4.05
N LEU A 113 -20.56 0.48 -4.54
CA LEU A 113 -21.54 -0.29 -3.79
C LEU A 113 -21.04 -1.68 -3.41
N ARG A 114 -20.40 -2.40 -4.34
CA ARG A 114 -19.84 -3.74 -4.08
C ARG A 114 -18.70 -3.69 -3.07
N LEU A 115 -17.86 -2.68 -3.13
CA LEU A 115 -16.75 -2.49 -2.21
C LEU A 115 -17.26 -2.15 -0.80
N ASP A 116 -18.26 -1.28 -0.69
CA ASP A 116 -18.95 -0.99 0.58
C ASP A 116 -19.55 -2.26 1.20
N GLN A 117 -20.22 -3.08 0.39
CA GLN A 117 -20.78 -4.37 0.84
C GLN A 117 -19.69 -5.34 1.28
N LEU A 118 -18.57 -5.41 0.57
CA LEU A 118 -17.43 -6.26 0.94
C LEU A 118 -16.86 -5.84 2.30
N HIS A 119 -16.63 -4.54 2.52
CA HIS A 119 -16.15 -4.04 3.82
C HIS A 119 -17.09 -4.41 4.99
N ARG A 120 -18.41 -4.43 4.77
CA ARG A 120 -19.38 -4.88 5.80
C ARG A 120 -19.27 -6.38 6.06
N VAL A 121 -19.13 -7.19 5.02
CA VAL A 121 -19.00 -8.64 5.13
C VAL A 121 -17.73 -9.03 5.88
N LEU A 122 -16.62 -8.31 5.63
CA LEU A 122 -15.32 -8.55 6.28
C LEU A 122 -15.31 -8.29 7.80
N LEU A 123 -16.37 -7.69 8.36
CA LEU A 123 -16.51 -7.52 9.81
C LEU A 123 -16.98 -8.81 10.51
N ASP A 124 -17.45 -9.81 9.75
CA ASP A 124 -17.91 -11.10 10.24
C ASP A 124 -16.98 -12.23 9.74
N PRO A 125 -16.11 -12.77 10.60
CA PRO A 125 -15.18 -13.84 10.22
C PRO A 125 -15.85 -15.12 9.71
N GLY A 126 -17.14 -15.33 9.98
CA GLY A 126 -17.89 -16.49 9.51
C GLY A 126 -18.30 -16.44 8.04
N ARG A 127 -18.07 -15.31 7.34
CA ARG A 127 -18.56 -15.07 5.97
C ARG A 127 -17.45 -15.08 4.91
N VAL A 128 -16.41 -15.88 5.10
CA VAL A 128 -15.23 -15.93 4.21
C VAL A 128 -15.61 -16.21 2.75
N LEU A 129 -16.43 -17.24 2.47
CA LEU A 129 -16.83 -17.57 1.11
C LEU A 129 -17.62 -16.45 0.42
N GLU A 130 -18.46 -15.73 1.17
CA GLU A 130 -19.17 -14.58 0.62
C GLU A 130 -18.21 -13.42 0.32
N ALA A 131 -17.27 -13.14 1.20
CA ALA A 131 -16.27 -12.11 1.01
C ALA A 131 -15.39 -12.43 -0.23
N GLU A 132 -14.94 -13.67 -0.38
CA GLU A 132 -14.18 -14.14 -1.53
C GLU A 132 -14.97 -13.98 -2.84
N SER A 133 -16.25 -14.42 -2.84
CA SER A 133 -17.12 -14.27 -4.01
C SER A 133 -17.32 -12.82 -4.42
N ARG A 134 -17.45 -11.91 -3.44
CA ARG A 134 -17.54 -10.47 -3.68
C ARG A 134 -16.25 -9.89 -4.23
N LEU A 135 -15.10 -10.32 -3.69
CA LEU A 135 -13.79 -9.90 -4.17
C LEU A 135 -13.60 -10.25 -5.64
N VAL A 136 -13.92 -11.50 -6.04
CA VAL A 136 -13.84 -11.95 -7.44
C VAL A 136 -14.68 -11.05 -8.36
N LEU A 137 -15.90 -10.68 -7.95
CA LEU A 137 -16.77 -9.81 -8.76
C LEU A 137 -16.26 -8.35 -8.82
N ILE A 138 -15.54 -7.90 -7.81
CA ILE A 138 -14.90 -6.58 -7.77
C ILE A 138 -13.70 -6.57 -8.70
N THR A 139 -12.82 -7.56 -8.58
CA THR A 139 -11.59 -7.65 -9.38
C THR A 139 -11.87 -7.86 -10.86
N ASP A 140 -12.83 -8.74 -11.23
CA ASP A 140 -13.30 -8.89 -12.62
C ASP A 140 -13.77 -7.55 -13.21
N ARG A 141 -14.53 -6.77 -12.43
CA ARG A 141 -14.99 -5.45 -12.89
C ARG A 141 -13.85 -4.46 -13.08
N ILE A 142 -12.88 -4.44 -12.17
CA ILE A 142 -11.67 -3.60 -12.27
C ILE A 142 -10.87 -3.97 -13.51
N VAL A 143 -10.58 -5.26 -13.69
CA VAL A 143 -9.80 -5.76 -14.83
C VAL A 143 -10.48 -5.41 -16.14
N ARG A 144 -11.78 -5.68 -16.32
CA ARG A 144 -12.53 -5.32 -17.54
C ARG A 144 -12.48 -3.83 -17.85
N ARG A 145 -12.44 -2.98 -16.83
CA ARG A 145 -12.33 -1.52 -17.03
C ARG A 145 -10.94 -1.10 -17.48
N LEU A 146 -9.92 -1.76 -16.92
CA LEU A 146 -8.51 -1.48 -17.22
C LEU A 146 -8.00 -2.22 -18.47
N ASP A 147 -8.69 -3.22 -18.98
CA ASP A 147 -8.20 -4.09 -20.03
C ASP A 147 -8.25 -3.41 -21.42
N ARG A 148 -7.10 -2.87 -21.80
CA ARG A 148 -6.73 -2.50 -23.16
C ARG A 148 -5.32 -3.03 -23.42
N PRO A 149 -5.01 -3.75 -24.49
CA PRO A 149 -3.77 -4.48 -24.63
C PRO A 149 -2.52 -3.59 -24.74
N THR A 150 -1.58 -3.73 -23.81
CA THR A 150 -0.20 -3.25 -23.92
C THR A 150 0.74 -4.35 -23.41
N PRO A 151 1.70 -4.82 -24.20
CA PRO A 151 2.62 -5.87 -23.76
C PRO A 151 3.61 -5.37 -22.69
N PRO A 152 3.91 -6.17 -21.64
CA PRO A 152 4.93 -5.84 -20.65
C PRO A 152 6.33 -5.96 -21.25
N GLY A 153 7.16 -4.93 -21.04
CA GLY A 153 8.60 -5.00 -21.30
C GLY A 153 9.36 -5.69 -20.17
N PRO A 154 10.61 -6.16 -20.41
CA PRO A 154 11.42 -6.76 -19.37
C PRO A 154 11.70 -5.75 -18.23
N PRO A 155 11.86 -6.22 -16.96
CA PRO A 155 12.12 -5.34 -15.84
C PRO A 155 13.40 -4.54 -16.07
N GLY A 156 13.29 -3.22 -16.04
CA GLY A 156 14.42 -2.31 -16.15
C GLY A 156 15.33 -2.34 -14.91
N LEU A 157 16.43 -1.62 -14.94
CA LEU A 157 17.41 -1.53 -13.85
C LEU A 157 16.76 -1.16 -12.49
N ALA A 158 15.78 -0.29 -12.50
CA ALA A 158 15.05 0.09 -11.29
C ALA A 158 14.19 -1.06 -10.74
N GLY A 159 13.54 -1.84 -11.61
CA GLY A 159 12.82 -3.05 -11.23
C GLY A 159 13.75 -4.11 -10.63
N ALA A 160 14.92 -4.33 -11.24
CA ALA A 160 15.94 -5.24 -10.69
C ALA A 160 16.44 -4.80 -9.31
N LEU A 161 16.63 -3.47 -9.10
CA LEU A 161 16.98 -2.95 -7.78
C LEU A 161 15.84 -3.13 -6.77
N ARG A 162 14.59 -2.94 -7.16
CA ARG A 162 13.42 -3.20 -6.30
C ARG A 162 13.42 -4.65 -5.81
N ASP A 163 13.56 -5.61 -6.74
CA ASP A 163 13.54 -7.03 -6.42
C ASP A 163 14.69 -7.42 -5.46
N LEU A 164 15.86 -6.79 -5.66
CA LEU A 164 17.01 -6.96 -4.79
C LEU A 164 16.76 -6.39 -3.38
N LEU A 165 16.13 -5.21 -3.27
CA LEU A 165 15.75 -4.61 -1.99
C LEU A 165 14.72 -5.47 -1.25
N ASP A 166 13.72 -5.99 -1.95
CA ASP A 166 12.70 -6.87 -1.38
C ASP A 166 13.28 -8.21 -0.92
N SER A 167 14.20 -8.80 -1.67
CA SER A 167 14.90 -10.03 -1.27
C SER A 167 15.84 -9.85 -0.06
N ARG A 168 16.24 -8.61 0.23
CA ARG A 168 17.14 -8.25 1.32
C ARG A 168 16.46 -7.40 2.41
N LEU A 169 15.16 -7.57 2.57
CA LEU A 169 14.33 -6.72 3.44
C LEU A 169 14.89 -6.63 4.88
N ALA A 170 15.14 -7.78 5.51
CA ALA A 170 15.61 -7.85 6.89
C ALA A 170 17.10 -7.45 7.02
N THR A 171 17.96 -7.97 6.16
CA THR A 171 19.40 -7.74 6.23
C THR A 171 19.83 -6.39 5.68
N GLY A 172 19.03 -5.83 4.79
CA GLY A 172 19.41 -4.66 4.00
C GLY A 172 20.48 -4.96 2.95
N ILE A 173 20.83 -3.97 2.18
CA ILE A 173 21.91 -3.98 1.21
C ILE A 173 22.42 -2.56 1.00
N THR A 174 23.71 -2.39 0.84
CA THR A 174 24.31 -1.09 0.48
C THR A 174 24.16 -0.83 -1.03
N LEU A 175 24.10 0.44 -1.42
CA LEU A 175 24.07 0.81 -2.85
C LEU A 175 25.31 0.34 -3.60
N ARG A 176 26.45 0.23 -2.94
CA ARG A 176 27.68 -0.31 -3.52
C ARG A 176 27.56 -1.80 -3.83
N GLU A 177 27.04 -2.59 -2.91
CA GLU A 177 26.76 -4.01 -3.12
C GLU A 177 25.70 -4.23 -4.20
N ALA A 178 24.62 -3.44 -4.18
CA ALA A 178 23.61 -3.47 -5.23
C ALA A 178 24.17 -3.11 -6.59
N GLY A 179 25.06 -2.10 -6.65
CA GLY A 179 25.77 -1.70 -7.87
C GLY A 179 26.66 -2.82 -8.43
N ALA A 180 27.37 -3.51 -7.55
CA ALA A 180 28.21 -4.66 -7.95
C ALA A 180 27.34 -5.81 -8.52
N LEU A 181 26.22 -6.13 -7.88
CA LEU A 181 25.32 -7.21 -8.32
C LEU A 181 24.58 -6.89 -9.62
N LEU A 182 24.19 -5.63 -9.81
CA LEU A 182 23.43 -5.18 -10.98
C LEU A 182 24.32 -4.58 -12.08
N HIS A 183 25.64 -4.64 -11.93
CA HIS A 183 26.62 -4.07 -12.85
C HIS A 183 26.32 -2.61 -13.20
N ALA A 184 25.96 -1.79 -12.20
CA ALA A 184 25.52 -0.43 -12.38
C ALA A 184 26.13 0.52 -11.35
N ASP A 185 26.40 1.77 -11.78
CA ASP A 185 26.85 2.81 -10.89
C ASP A 185 25.81 3.14 -9.81
N PRO A 186 26.18 3.26 -8.52
CA PRO A 186 25.27 3.55 -7.42
C PRO A 186 24.43 4.81 -7.62
N ALA A 187 25.00 5.89 -8.17
CA ALA A 187 24.23 7.11 -8.41
C ALA A 187 23.22 6.93 -9.56
N HIS A 188 23.57 6.09 -10.56
CA HIS A 188 22.63 5.71 -11.62
C HIS A 188 21.45 4.89 -11.08
N LEU A 189 21.72 3.94 -10.17
CA LEU A 189 20.66 3.16 -9.47
C LEU A 189 19.68 4.08 -8.75
N VAL A 190 20.19 5.03 -7.95
CA VAL A 190 19.33 5.98 -7.21
C VAL A 190 18.49 6.84 -8.15
N ARG A 191 19.07 7.37 -9.23
CA ARG A 191 18.33 8.19 -10.19
C ARG A 191 17.29 7.42 -10.96
N SER A 192 17.62 6.21 -11.43
CA SER A 192 16.69 5.34 -12.15
C SER A 192 15.54 4.91 -11.26
N PHE A 193 15.84 4.50 -10.04
CA PHE A 193 14.84 4.11 -9.05
C PHE A 193 13.89 5.26 -8.70
N GLY A 194 14.46 6.44 -8.40
CA GLY A 194 13.65 7.63 -8.09
C GLY A 194 12.78 8.10 -9.26
N ARG A 195 13.24 7.89 -10.50
CA ARG A 195 12.46 8.24 -11.70
C ARG A 195 11.30 7.29 -11.92
N GLU A 196 11.49 5.98 -11.67
CA GLU A 196 10.48 4.95 -11.92
C GLU A 196 9.47 4.83 -10.77
N PHE A 197 9.96 4.84 -9.51
CA PHE A 197 9.12 4.62 -8.34
C PHE A 197 8.75 5.88 -7.54
N GLY A 198 9.26 7.04 -7.92
CA GLY A 198 8.92 8.33 -7.30
C GLY A 198 9.58 8.58 -5.94
N LEU A 199 10.38 7.65 -5.40
CA LEU A 199 11.06 7.78 -4.12
C LEU A 199 12.45 7.11 -4.15
N PRO A 200 13.38 7.54 -3.28
CA PRO A 200 14.71 6.94 -3.25
C PRO A 200 14.68 5.53 -2.62
N PRO A 201 15.65 4.64 -2.99
CA PRO A 201 15.70 3.24 -2.57
C PRO A 201 15.58 3.03 -1.06
N HIS A 202 16.22 3.88 -0.25
CA HIS A 202 16.16 3.75 1.22
C HIS A 202 14.75 3.99 1.80
N ARG A 203 13.99 4.95 1.23
CA ARG A 203 12.60 5.20 1.64
C ARG A 203 11.68 4.06 1.24
N TYR A 204 11.92 3.50 0.06
CA TYR A 204 11.24 2.30 -0.38
C TYR A 204 11.46 1.16 0.62
N LEU A 205 12.72 0.83 0.93
CA LEU A 205 13.06 -0.24 1.87
C LEU A 205 12.42 -0.02 3.26
N VAL A 206 12.43 1.21 3.78
CA VAL A 206 11.76 1.53 5.05
C VAL A 206 10.26 1.30 4.97
N GLY A 207 9.61 1.71 3.89
CA GLY A 207 8.18 1.46 3.66
C GLY A 207 7.87 -0.04 3.67
N ARG A 208 8.65 -0.84 2.94
CA ARG A 208 8.51 -2.30 2.87
C ARG A 208 8.68 -2.99 4.23
N ARG A 209 9.65 -2.51 5.04
CA ARG A 209 9.83 -2.99 6.41
C ARG A 209 8.64 -2.69 7.31
N VAL A 210 8.03 -1.51 7.17
CA VAL A 210 6.81 -1.16 7.91
C VAL A 210 5.65 -2.04 7.49
N GLU A 211 5.49 -2.36 6.21
CA GLU A 211 4.46 -3.29 5.74
C GLU A 211 4.66 -4.72 6.27
N ALA A 212 5.88 -5.23 6.21
CA ALA A 212 6.20 -6.51 6.82
C ALA A 212 5.91 -6.52 8.33
N ALA A 213 6.20 -5.40 9.02
CA ALA A 213 5.86 -5.24 10.44
C ALA A 213 4.34 -5.26 10.68
N ARG A 214 3.53 -4.62 9.81
CA ARG A 214 2.06 -4.63 9.95
C ARG A 214 1.51 -6.05 9.94
N ARG A 215 1.93 -6.89 8.98
CA ARG A 215 1.49 -8.30 8.89
C ARG A 215 1.80 -9.06 10.16
N ARG A 216 3.05 -9.02 10.62
CA ARG A 216 3.49 -9.72 11.84
C ARG A 216 2.79 -9.23 13.12
N LEU A 217 2.50 -7.92 13.20
CA LEU A 217 1.75 -7.35 14.32
C LEU A 217 0.29 -7.82 14.33
N LEU A 218 -0.33 -7.97 13.16
CA LEU A 218 -1.69 -8.54 13.04
C LEU A 218 -1.72 -10.05 13.36
N ASP A 219 -0.60 -10.75 13.14
CA ASP A 219 -0.41 -12.14 13.56
C ASP A 219 -0.13 -12.28 15.06
N GLY A 220 -0.07 -11.15 15.80
CA GLY A 220 0.10 -11.13 17.27
C GLY A 220 1.54 -11.22 17.75
N GLU A 221 2.53 -11.05 16.87
CA GLU A 221 3.94 -11.09 17.27
C GLU A 221 4.33 -9.89 18.16
N HIS A 222 5.29 -10.09 19.03
CA HIS A 222 5.80 -9.05 19.93
C HIS A 222 6.54 -7.94 19.17
N ILE A 223 6.26 -6.67 19.47
CA ILE A 223 6.79 -5.50 18.75
C ILE A 223 8.32 -5.49 18.67
N ALA A 224 9.02 -5.91 19.74
CA ALA A 224 10.48 -5.96 19.76
C ALA A 224 11.03 -7.00 18.78
N ASP A 225 10.40 -8.18 18.73
CA ASP A 225 10.78 -9.27 17.83
C ASP A 225 10.47 -8.88 16.37
N VAL A 226 9.32 -8.27 16.14
CA VAL A 226 8.95 -7.72 14.83
C VAL A 226 9.98 -6.71 14.34
N ALA A 227 10.41 -5.77 15.19
CA ALA A 227 11.41 -4.77 14.79
C ALA A 227 12.70 -5.43 14.26
N SER A 228 13.22 -6.40 14.98
CA SER A 228 14.43 -7.14 14.60
C SER A 228 14.20 -7.98 13.33
N ALA A 229 13.09 -8.70 13.27
CA ALA A 229 12.77 -9.60 12.17
C ALA A 229 12.60 -8.90 10.83
N VAL A 230 12.10 -7.65 10.82
CA VAL A 230 11.91 -6.87 9.58
C VAL A 230 13.09 -5.93 9.29
N GLY A 231 14.17 -5.94 10.10
CA GLY A 231 15.41 -5.22 9.83
C GLY A 231 15.47 -3.79 10.36
N PHE A 232 14.65 -3.42 11.35
CA PHE A 232 14.88 -2.20 12.14
C PHE A 232 15.93 -2.46 13.21
N HIS A 233 16.71 -1.43 13.55
CA HIS A 233 17.75 -1.51 14.57
C HIS A 233 17.18 -1.86 15.94
N ASP A 234 16.03 -1.28 16.30
CA ASP A 234 15.32 -1.48 17.56
C ASP A 234 13.83 -1.15 17.45
N GLN A 235 13.09 -1.41 18.54
CA GLN A 235 11.66 -1.10 18.62
C GLN A 235 11.38 0.41 18.47
N SER A 236 12.23 1.30 18.97
CA SER A 236 12.04 2.75 18.89
C SER A 236 12.18 3.25 17.46
N HIS A 237 13.12 2.64 16.70
CA HIS A 237 13.29 2.90 15.28
C HIS A 237 12.06 2.47 14.48
N LEU A 238 11.56 1.23 14.72
CA LEU A 238 10.29 0.78 14.14
C LEU A 238 9.15 1.74 14.51
N HIS A 239 8.95 2.06 15.79
CA HIS A 239 7.86 2.89 16.28
C HIS A 239 7.79 4.23 15.53
N ARG A 240 8.91 4.92 15.37
CA ARG A 240 9.00 6.22 14.72
C ARG A 240 8.58 6.15 13.24
N HIS A 241 9.09 5.16 12.50
CA HIS A 241 8.74 5.00 11.09
C HIS A 241 7.31 4.48 10.90
N PHE A 242 6.89 3.54 11.74
CA PHE A 242 5.55 2.98 11.72
C PHE A 242 4.49 4.06 11.97
N THR A 243 4.63 4.85 13.04
CA THR A 243 3.67 5.91 13.37
C THR A 243 3.60 6.96 12.25
N ARG A 244 4.75 7.29 11.66
CA ARG A 244 4.80 8.24 10.56
C ARG A 244 4.09 7.73 9.30
N LEU A 245 4.22 6.44 8.97
CA LEU A 245 3.69 5.84 7.74
C LEU A 245 2.25 5.33 7.90
N VAL A 246 1.88 4.85 9.09
CA VAL A 246 0.56 4.23 9.32
C VAL A 246 -0.42 5.17 10.00
N GLY A 247 0.07 6.21 10.68
CA GLY A 247 -0.76 7.18 11.40
C GLY A 247 -1.20 6.74 12.80
N THR A 248 -0.73 5.58 13.26
CA THR A 248 -0.97 5.08 14.62
C THR A 248 0.27 4.33 15.13
N THR A 249 0.35 4.09 16.44
CA THR A 249 1.50 3.37 17.03
C THR A 249 1.40 1.86 16.73
N PRO A 250 2.54 1.13 16.67
CA PRO A 250 2.53 -0.32 16.49
C PRO A 250 1.65 -1.05 17.50
N ARG A 251 1.65 -0.61 18.76
CA ARG A 251 0.85 -1.20 19.84
C ARG A 251 -0.65 -1.04 19.57
N ARG A 252 -1.11 0.17 19.25
CA ARG A 252 -2.52 0.42 18.96
C ARG A 252 -2.98 -0.30 17.70
N PHE A 253 -2.11 -0.37 16.69
CA PHE A 253 -2.37 -1.11 15.46
C PHE A 253 -2.58 -2.60 15.75
N ALA A 254 -1.72 -3.23 16.56
CA ALA A 254 -1.81 -4.64 16.91
C ALA A 254 -3.05 -4.99 17.74
N THR A 255 -3.56 -4.06 18.56
CA THR A 255 -4.73 -4.29 19.42
C THR A 255 -6.06 -3.90 18.77
N GLY A 256 -6.05 -3.29 17.58
CA GLY A 256 -7.24 -2.80 16.90
C GLY A 256 -7.96 -1.66 17.64
N ALA A 257 -7.25 -0.97 18.54
CA ALA A 257 -7.79 0.05 19.43
C ALA A 257 -7.49 1.48 18.98
#